data_5c12c996dc559f7a2e2c350d6866fcc1
#
_entry.id   5c12c996dc559f7a2e2c350d6866fcc1
#
_cell.length_a   1.000
_cell.length_b   1.000
_cell.length_c   1.000
_cell.angle_alpha   90.00
_cell.angle_beta   90.00
_cell.angle_gamma   90.00
#
_symmetry.space_group_name_H-M   'P 1'
#
loop_
_entity.id
_entity.type
_entity.pdbx_description
1 polymer ?
#
loop_
_entity_poly.entity_id
_entity_poly.type
_entity_poly.pdbx_seq_one_letter_code
_entity_poly.pdbx_strand_id
1 'polypeptide(L)'
;TDPAGITPVTPVDAKGRFDVTVPDYAGQHVFDANKAIIADLKNGTGPAAANGAVLVRHETYEHPYPHCWRCRNPLIYKAVSSWFVRVTEFRDRMVELGEQITWYPEHIKDGIFGNWLRGARDWSISRNRYWGTPIPVWKSDDPAYPRVDVYGSLDELERDFGVRPDNLHRPYIDELTRPNPDDPTGRSTMRRISDVL
;
A
#
# COMPACT_ATOMS: atom_id res chain seq x y z
N THR A 1 5.53 0.60 10.37
CA THR A 1 5.93 -0.41 11.38
C THR A 1 4.89 -0.42 12.47
N ASP A 2 4.30 -1.61 12.73
CA ASP A 2 3.42 -1.83 13.87
C ASP A 2 4.18 -1.44 15.15
N PRO A 3 3.61 -0.60 16.04
CA PRO A 3 4.21 -0.26 17.33
C PRO A 3 4.53 -1.49 18.19
N ALA A 4 3.85 -2.61 17.98
CA ALA A 4 4.08 -3.88 18.66
C ALA A 4 5.20 -4.74 18.05
N GLY A 5 5.84 -4.30 16.96
CA GLY A 5 6.90 -5.04 16.26
C GLY A 5 6.44 -6.31 15.54
N ILE A 6 5.13 -6.50 15.38
CA ILE A 6 4.58 -7.65 14.67
C ILE A 6 4.71 -7.44 13.16
N THR A 7 5.41 -8.35 12.50
CA THR A 7 5.51 -8.36 11.04
C THR A 7 4.21 -8.92 10.45
N PRO A 8 3.49 -8.18 9.59
CA PRO A 8 2.29 -8.70 8.94
C PRO A 8 2.61 -9.92 8.08
N VAL A 9 1.84 -10.97 8.22
CA VAL A 9 1.93 -12.15 7.34
C VAL A 9 1.12 -11.84 6.07
N THR A 10 1.76 -11.97 4.90
CA THR A 10 1.15 -11.71 3.59
C THR A 10 1.20 -12.97 2.72
N PRO A 11 0.38 -13.98 3.03
CA PRO A 11 0.50 -15.33 2.44
C PRO A 11 -0.09 -15.45 1.03
N VAL A 12 -0.42 -14.35 0.39
CA VAL A 12 -1.08 -14.34 -0.93
C VAL A 12 -0.20 -13.62 -1.95
N ASP A 13 0.13 -14.30 -3.05
CA ASP A 13 0.94 -13.77 -4.14
C ASP A 13 0.19 -12.72 -4.99
N ALA A 14 0.87 -12.20 -6.03
CA ALA A 14 0.29 -11.21 -6.95
C ALA A 14 -0.88 -11.76 -7.79
N LYS A 15 -1.02 -13.09 -7.89
CA LYS A 15 -2.10 -13.75 -8.63
C LYS A 15 -3.27 -14.20 -7.75
N GLY A 16 -3.25 -13.82 -6.45
CA GLY A 16 -4.28 -14.22 -5.51
C GLY A 16 -4.18 -15.68 -5.04
N ARG A 17 -2.99 -16.28 -5.10
CA ARG A 17 -2.75 -17.66 -4.68
C ARG A 17 -1.99 -17.69 -3.37
N PHE A 18 -2.27 -18.69 -2.55
CA PHE A 18 -1.46 -18.93 -1.36
C PHE A 18 -0.02 -19.29 -1.74
N ASP A 19 0.93 -18.71 -1.03
CA ASP A 19 2.35 -19.00 -1.18
C ASP A 19 2.79 -20.13 -0.23
N VAL A 20 4.11 -20.39 -0.18
CA VAL A 20 4.68 -21.46 0.62
C VAL A 20 4.56 -21.27 2.15
N THR A 21 4.17 -20.07 2.62
CA THR A 21 3.91 -19.83 4.05
C THR A 21 2.62 -20.50 4.53
N VAL A 22 1.75 -20.91 3.58
CA VAL A 22 0.56 -21.72 3.83
C VAL A 22 0.69 -23.03 3.01
N PRO A 23 1.56 -23.96 3.43
CA PRO A 23 1.99 -25.08 2.61
C PRO A 23 0.85 -26.00 2.16
N ASP A 24 -0.18 -26.17 3.00
CA ASP A 24 -1.32 -27.08 2.72
C ASP A 24 -2.23 -26.60 1.58
N TYR A 25 -2.21 -25.29 1.31
CA TYR A 25 -3.01 -24.66 0.24
C TYR A 25 -2.14 -23.91 -0.77
N ALA A 26 -0.82 -24.09 -0.70
CA ALA A 26 0.12 -23.40 -1.57
C ALA A 26 -0.19 -23.61 -3.06
N GLY A 27 -0.14 -22.51 -3.82
CA GLY A 27 -0.47 -22.48 -5.25
C GLY A 27 -1.96 -22.45 -5.58
N GLN A 28 -2.86 -22.70 -4.61
CA GLN A 28 -4.31 -22.60 -4.82
C GLN A 28 -4.76 -21.13 -4.77
N HIS A 29 -5.68 -20.76 -5.66
CA HIS A 29 -6.32 -19.44 -5.56
C HIS A 29 -7.19 -19.36 -4.32
N VAL A 30 -7.21 -18.21 -3.65
CA VAL A 30 -7.90 -18.06 -2.35
C VAL A 30 -9.38 -18.46 -2.38
N PHE A 31 -10.09 -18.17 -3.48
CA PHE A 31 -11.48 -18.59 -3.63
C PHE A 31 -11.65 -20.10 -3.86
N ASP A 32 -10.70 -20.74 -4.54
CA ASP A 32 -10.73 -22.18 -4.78
C ASP A 32 -10.42 -22.95 -3.49
N ALA A 33 -9.49 -22.47 -2.69
CA ALA A 33 -9.08 -23.05 -1.41
C ALA A 33 -10.18 -22.97 -0.34
N ASN A 34 -11.12 -22.02 -0.42
CA ASN A 34 -12.18 -21.83 0.58
C ASN A 34 -12.95 -23.14 0.87
N LYS A 35 -13.25 -23.94 -0.14
CA LYS A 35 -13.99 -25.20 0.04
C LYS A 35 -13.20 -26.23 0.84
N ALA A 36 -11.91 -26.36 0.56
CA ALA A 36 -11.01 -27.26 1.27
C ALA A 36 -10.82 -26.81 2.72
N ILE A 37 -10.55 -25.52 2.94
CA ILE A 37 -10.37 -24.94 4.27
C ILE A 37 -11.64 -25.14 5.13
N ILE A 38 -12.82 -24.89 4.57
CA ILE A 38 -14.09 -25.06 5.28
C ILE A 38 -14.32 -26.56 5.60
N ALA A 39 -14.00 -27.46 4.68
CA ALA A 39 -14.13 -28.91 4.91
C ALA A 39 -13.19 -29.38 6.03
N ASP A 40 -11.94 -28.94 6.00
CA ASP A 40 -10.95 -29.29 7.02
C ASP A 40 -11.38 -28.80 8.41
N LEU A 41 -11.85 -27.55 8.50
CA LEU A 41 -12.36 -27.00 9.77
C LEU A 41 -13.59 -27.75 10.29
N LYS A 42 -14.52 -28.14 9.41
CA LYS A 42 -15.72 -28.91 9.80
C LYS A 42 -15.40 -30.32 10.26
N ASN A 43 -14.46 -30.96 9.60
CA ASN A 43 -14.12 -32.38 9.87
C ASN A 43 -13.05 -32.51 10.97
N GLY A 44 -12.47 -31.39 11.44
CA GLY A 44 -11.33 -31.42 12.36
C GLY A 44 -10.09 -32.08 11.72
N THR A 45 -9.85 -31.80 10.45
CA THR A 45 -8.71 -32.30 9.66
C THR A 45 -7.80 -31.14 9.21
N GLY A 46 -6.71 -31.48 8.54
CA GLY A 46 -5.80 -30.47 8.01
C GLY A 46 -4.97 -29.71 9.06
N PRO A 47 -4.24 -28.65 8.64
CA PRO A 47 -3.28 -27.96 9.49
C PRO A 47 -3.93 -27.21 10.67
N ALA A 48 -5.14 -26.72 10.49
CA ALA A 48 -5.86 -26.03 11.56
C ALA A 48 -6.16 -26.98 12.75
N ALA A 49 -6.60 -28.21 12.46
CA ALA A 49 -6.84 -29.22 13.48
C ALA A 49 -5.55 -29.67 14.17
N ALA A 50 -4.46 -29.84 13.43
CA ALA A 50 -3.16 -30.19 13.99
C ALA A 50 -2.64 -29.15 15.00
N ASN A 51 -3.05 -27.89 14.88
CA ASN A 51 -2.74 -26.79 15.78
C ASN A 51 -3.85 -26.49 16.81
N GLY A 52 -4.80 -27.41 16.99
CA GLY A 52 -5.85 -27.30 18.00
C GLY A 52 -6.98 -26.31 17.67
N ALA A 53 -7.13 -25.94 16.41
CA ALA A 53 -8.22 -25.05 15.99
C ALA A 53 -9.58 -25.77 16.08
N VAL A 54 -10.59 -25.06 16.61
CA VAL A 54 -11.95 -25.56 16.77
C VAL A 54 -12.91 -24.67 15.99
N LEU A 55 -13.76 -25.28 15.15
CA LEU A 55 -14.83 -24.56 14.48
C LEU A 55 -15.95 -24.24 15.46
N VAL A 56 -16.09 -22.97 15.81
CA VAL A 56 -17.15 -22.51 16.72
C VAL A 56 -18.50 -22.40 15.99
N ARG A 57 -18.49 -21.87 14.77
CA ARG A 57 -19.71 -21.68 13.97
C ARG A 57 -19.38 -21.56 12.49
N HIS A 58 -20.23 -22.09 11.65
CA HIS A 58 -20.24 -21.89 10.20
C HIS A 58 -21.67 -21.64 9.73
N GLU A 59 -21.85 -20.56 8.98
CA GLU A 59 -23.12 -20.23 8.34
C GLU A 59 -22.89 -19.50 7.02
N THR A 60 -23.87 -19.56 6.14
CA THR A 60 -23.88 -18.79 4.90
C THR A 60 -24.92 -17.67 5.04
N TYR A 61 -24.54 -16.45 4.66
CA TYR A 61 -25.49 -15.34 4.57
C TYR A 61 -25.24 -14.53 3.31
N GLU A 62 -26.28 -13.93 2.77
CA GLU A 62 -26.20 -13.09 1.59
C GLU A 62 -25.81 -11.67 1.99
N HIS A 63 -24.82 -11.11 1.34
CA HIS A 63 -24.37 -9.73 1.54
C HIS A 63 -23.77 -9.15 0.26
N PRO A 64 -23.76 -7.81 0.08
CA PRO A 64 -23.04 -7.17 -1.00
C PRO A 64 -21.55 -7.51 -0.93
N TYR A 65 -20.96 -7.93 -2.06
CA TYR A 65 -19.54 -8.21 -2.15
C TYR A 65 -18.88 -7.30 -3.21
N PRO A 66 -17.72 -6.69 -2.90
CA PRO A 66 -17.06 -5.78 -3.84
C PRO A 66 -16.52 -6.53 -5.06
N HIS A 67 -16.83 -6.01 -6.23
CA HIS A 67 -16.32 -6.50 -7.51
C HIS A 67 -15.55 -5.42 -8.25
N CYS A 68 -14.57 -5.83 -9.06
CA CYS A 68 -13.87 -4.91 -9.94
C CYS A 68 -14.85 -4.25 -10.93
N TRP A 69 -14.87 -2.94 -10.96
CA TRP A 69 -15.77 -2.19 -11.87
C TRP A 69 -15.50 -2.45 -13.35
N ARG A 70 -14.27 -2.91 -13.68
CA ARG A 70 -13.85 -3.18 -15.07
C ARG A 70 -14.11 -4.61 -15.51
N CYS A 71 -13.56 -5.59 -14.81
CA CYS A 71 -13.65 -7.01 -15.19
C CYS A 71 -14.75 -7.79 -14.44
N ARG A 72 -15.43 -7.15 -13.49
CA ARG A 72 -16.52 -7.72 -12.68
C ARG A 72 -16.12 -8.90 -11.78
N ASN A 73 -14.82 -9.23 -11.72
CA ASN A 73 -14.37 -10.27 -10.81
C ASN A 73 -14.46 -9.82 -9.35
N PRO A 74 -14.75 -10.73 -8.41
CA PRO A 74 -14.74 -10.41 -6.99
C PRO A 74 -13.34 -9.97 -6.54
N LEU A 75 -13.29 -9.00 -5.64
CA LEU A 75 -12.04 -8.51 -5.07
C LEU A 75 -11.59 -9.41 -3.93
N ILE A 76 -10.29 -9.45 -3.66
CA ILE A 76 -9.72 -10.09 -2.48
C ILE A 76 -9.11 -9.04 -1.56
N TYR A 77 -9.18 -9.28 -0.26
CA TYR A 77 -8.47 -8.48 0.73
C TYR A 77 -7.06 -9.02 0.88
N LYS A 78 -6.09 -8.14 0.61
CA LYS A 78 -4.67 -8.50 0.64
C LYS A 78 -3.90 -7.36 1.27
N ALA A 79 -3.00 -7.67 2.21
CA ALA A 79 -2.04 -6.71 2.70
C ALA A 79 -0.97 -6.46 1.63
N VAL A 80 -0.71 -5.20 1.34
CA VAL A 80 0.28 -4.75 0.36
C VAL A 80 1.08 -3.59 0.93
N SER A 81 2.35 -3.52 0.54
CA SER A 81 3.19 -2.36 0.89
C SER A 81 2.65 -1.12 0.17
N SER A 82 2.48 -0.03 0.89
CA SER A 82 1.97 1.22 0.34
C SER A 82 2.72 2.42 0.91
N TRP A 83 2.82 3.48 0.12
CA TRP A 83 3.33 4.76 0.56
C TRP A 83 2.18 5.63 1.04
N PHE A 84 2.43 6.33 2.14
CA PHE A 84 1.44 7.21 2.76
C PHE A 84 2.01 8.62 2.93
N VAL A 85 1.17 9.61 2.65
CA VAL A 85 1.38 10.98 3.15
C VAL A 85 0.82 11.02 4.57
N ARG A 86 1.66 11.41 5.53
CA ARG A 86 1.28 11.47 6.95
C ARG A 86 0.46 12.74 7.23
N VAL A 87 -0.78 12.74 6.74
CA VAL A 87 -1.72 13.87 6.85
C VAL A 87 -2.02 14.21 8.31
N THR A 88 -1.99 13.22 9.18
CA THR A 88 -2.24 13.40 10.62
C THR A 88 -1.24 14.35 11.29
N GLU A 89 -0.03 14.52 10.76
CA GLU A 89 0.96 15.46 11.30
C GLU A 89 0.62 16.93 11.07
N PHE A 90 -0.08 17.24 9.98
CA PHE A 90 -0.46 18.62 9.64
C PHE A 90 -1.97 18.86 9.61
N ARG A 91 -2.76 17.87 10.01
CA ARG A 91 -4.23 17.93 10.04
C ARG A 91 -4.75 19.12 10.84
N ASP A 92 -4.20 19.34 12.04
CA ASP A 92 -4.67 20.42 12.92
C ASP A 92 -4.37 21.79 12.29
N ARG A 93 -3.26 21.93 11.58
CA ARG A 93 -2.94 23.12 10.80
C ARG A 93 -3.90 23.32 9.63
N MET A 94 -4.34 22.27 8.95
CA MET A 94 -5.37 22.37 7.90
C MET A 94 -6.70 22.84 8.46
N VAL A 95 -7.10 22.36 9.64
CA VAL A 95 -8.33 22.82 10.34
C VAL A 95 -8.22 24.29 10.66
N GLU A 96 -7.13 24.74 11.29
CA GLU A 96 -6.88 26.15 11.61
C GLU A 96 -6.94 27.06 10.36
N LEU A 97 -6.31 26.64 9.26
CA LEU A 97 -6.37 27.39 7.99
C LEU A 97 -7.78 27.40 7.39
N GLY A 98 -8.51 26.29 7.53
CA GLY A 98 -9.91 26.19 7.09
C GLY A 98 -10.83 27.19 7.79
N GLU A 99 -10.52 27.53 9.05
CA GLU A 99 -11.29 28.53 9.80
C GLU A 99 -11.08 29.98 9.32
N GLN A 100 -9.95 30.26 8.67
CA GLN A 100 -9.62 31.58 8.12
C GLN A 100 -10.29 31.84 6.76
N ILE A 101 -10.87 30.80 6.13
CA ILE A 101 -11.54 30.89 4.84
C ILE A 101 -12.97 31.38 5.05
N THR A 102 -13.41 32.33 4.23
CA THR A 102 -14.82 32.71 4.15
C THR A 102 -15.61 31.68 3.39
N TRP A 103 -16.45 30.91 4.08
CA TRP A 103 -17.25 29.85 3.52
C TRP A 103 -18.62 30.34 3.06
N TYR A 104 -19.02 29.88 1.87
CA TYR A 104 -20.35 30.19 1.34
C TYR A 104 -21.01 28.92 0.77
N PRO A 105 -22.10 28.42 1.36
CA PRO A 105 -22.75 28.88 2.59
C PRO A 105 -21.92 28.55 3.85
N GLU A 106 -22.07 29.37 4.89
CA GLU A 106 -21.25 29.35 6.12
C GLU A 106 -21.24 27.99 6.84
N HIS A 107 -22.38 27.31 6.86
CA HIS A 107 -22.52 26.02 7.56
C HIS A 107 -21.59 24.90 7.03
N ILE A 108 -21.01 25.05 5.83
CA ILE A 108 -20.03 24.07 5.29
C ILE A 108 -18.75 24.08 6.12
N LYS A 109 -18.37 25.24 6.70
CA LYS A 109 -17.18 25.40 7.51
C LYS A 109 -17.10 24.38 8.64
N ASP A 110 -18.10 24.36 9.50
CA ASP A 110 -18.15 23.49 10.68
C ASP A 110 -18.90 22.17 10.43
N GLY A 111 -19.67 22.12 9.34
CA GLY A 111 -20.46 20.97 8.91
C GLY A 111 -19.62 19.94 8.15
N ILE A 112 -19.96 19.71 6.87
CA ILE A 112 -19.39 18.61 6.05
C ILE A 112 -17.87 18.75 5.92
N PHE A 113 -17.37 19.94 5.53
CA PHE A 113 -15.93 20.09 5.24
C PHE A 113 -15.09 20.12 6.51
N GLY A 114 -15.50 20.88 7.54
CA GLY A 114 -14.78 20.93 8.81
C GLY A 114 -14.71 19.57 9.51
N ASN A 115 -15.80 18.81 9.48
CA ASN A 115 -15.81 17.44 10.00
C ASN A 115 -14.91 16.50 9.19
N TRP A 116 -14.87 16.66 7.85
CA TRP A 116 -13.97 15.90 7.00
C TRP A 116 -12.51 16.21 7.30
N LEU A 117 -12.13 17.48 7.46
CA LEU A 117 -10.76 17.87 7.84
C LEU A 117 -10.37 17.31 9.21
N ARG A 118 -11.22 17.46 10.22
CA ARG A 118 -10.96 16.93 11.57
C ARG A 118 -10.83 15.42 11.59
N GLY A 119 -11.53 14.72 10.71
CA GLY A 119 -11.45 13.28 10.52
C GLY A 119 -10.39 12.82 9.55
N ALA A 120 -9.56 13.70 8.99
CA ALA A 120 -8.55 13.35 7.98
C ALA A 120 -7.54 12.33 8.52
N ARG A 121 -7.28 11.29 7.73
CA ARG A 121 -6.33 10.21 8.02
C ARG A 121 -5.16 10.26 7.06
N ASP A 122 -4.12 9.52 7.38
CA ASP A 122 -2.98 9.35 6.47
C ASP A 122 -3.44 8.84 5.12
N TRP A 123 -2.92 9.44 4.07
CA TRP A 123 -3.37 9.21 2.70
C TRP A 123 -2.46 8.24 1.98
N SER A 124 -2.97 7.04 1.66
CA SER A 124 -2.28 6.11 0.77
C SER A 124 -2.23 6.67 -0.64
N ILE A 125 -1.01 6.87 -1.15
CA ILE A 125 -0.77 7.39 -2.51
C ILE A 125 -0.38 6.30 -3.50
N SER A 126 -0.01 5.10 -3.05
CA SER A 126 0.22 3.96 -3.94
C SER A 126 -1.06 3.52 -4.64
N ARG A 127 -0.94 3.14 -5.90
CA ARG A 127 -2.04 2.62 -6.72
C ARG A 127 -1.58 1.37 -7.45
N ASN A 128 -2.52 0.49 -7.76
CA ASN A 128 -2.29 -0.71 -8.57
C ASN A 128 -2.63 -0.49 -10.04
N ARG A 129 -2.40 0.72 -10.53
CA ARG A 129 -2.73 1.11 -11.90
C ARG A 129 -1.51 1.69 -12.59
N TYR A 130 -1.14 1.11 -13.72
CA TYR A 130 -0.13 1.67 -14.61
C TYR A 130 -0.55 3.05 -15.13
N TRP A 131 0.41 3.96 -15.35
CA TRP A 131 0.19 5.34 -15.77
C TRP A 131 -0.59 6.20 -14.75
N GLY A 132 -0.35 5.98 -13.47
CA GLY A 132 -0.71 6.92 -12.42
C GLY A 132 0.28 8.07 -12.31
N THR A 133 0.05 8.98 -11.37
CA THR A 133 1.02 10.01 -10.99
C THR A 133 2.25 9.34 -10.39
N PRO A 134 3.46 9.57 -10.94
CA PRO A 134 4.67 8.96 -10.39
C PRO A 134 4.96 9.50 -8.99
N ILE A 135 5.29 8.60 -8.07
CA ILE A 135 5.67 8.95 -6.71
C ILE A 135 7.14 9.40 -6.73
N PRO A 136 7.47 10.64 -6.29
CA PRO A 136 8.81 11.21 -6.41
C PRO A 136 9.74 10.74 -5.28
N VAL A 137 9.89 9.44 -5.12
CA VAL A 137 10.69 8.81 -4.06
C VAL A 137 11.70 7.85 -4.66
N TRP A 138 12.97 8.00 -4.27
CA TRP A 138 14.05 7.07 -4.60
C TRP A 138 14.52 6.36 -3.34
N LYS A 139 14.77 5.08 -3.46
CA LYS A 139 15.22 4.23 -2.37
C LYS A 139 16.47 3.47 -2.80
N SER A 140 17.39 3.27 -1.85
CA SER A 140 18.54 2.38 -2.03
C SER A 140 18.07 0.95 -2.31
N ASP A 141 18.71 0.30 -3.28
CA ASP A 141 18.49 -1.11 -3.61
C ASP A 141 19.26 -2.07 -2.67
N ASP A 142 20.14 -1.54 -1.81
CA ASP A 142 20.88 -2.32 -0.83
C ASP A 142 20.37 -2.05 0.60
N PRO A 143 19.82 -3.08 1.29
CA PRO A 143 19.39 -2.96 2.68
C PRO A 143 20.51 -2.65 3.69
N ALA A 144 21.76 -2.91 3.34
CA ALA A 144 22.91 -2.59 4.20
C ALA A 144 23.19 -1.08 4.27
N TYR A 145 22.78 -0.36 3.24
CA TYR A 145 22.89 1.11 3.15
C TYR A 145 21.52 1.72 2.89
N PRO A 146 20.60 1.69 3.86
CA PRO A 146 19.22 2.13 3.68
C PRO A 146 19.18 3.65 3.53
N ARG A 147 18.60 4.10 2.41
CA ARG A 147 18.36 5.52 2.14
C ARG A 147 17.05 5.69 1.39
N VAL A 148 16.34 6.76 1.73
CA VAL A 148 15.12 7.18 1.03
C VAL A 148 15.19 8.68 0.81
N ASP A 149 15.13 9.10 -0.44
CA ASP A 149 15.09 10.50 -0.86
C ASP A 149 13.73 10.82 -1.46
N VAL A 150 13.15 11.95 -1.05
CA VAL A 150 11.88 12.47 -1.55
C VAL A 150 12.14 13.81 -2.25
N TYR A 151 11.72 13.93 -3.49
CA TYR A 151 11.96 15.12 -4.30
C TYR A 151 10.70 15.96 -4.42
N GLY A 152 10.78 17.22 -4.00
CA GLY A 152 9.70 18.18 -4.04
C GLY A 152 9.67 19.03 -5.31
N SER A 153 10.75 18.99 -6.11
CA SER A 153 10.87 19.82 -7.32
C SER A 153 11.78 19.19 -8.38
N LEU A 154 11.65 19.68 -9.63
CA LEU A 154 12.55 19.30 -10.73
C LEU A 154 13.98 19.82 -10.49
N ASP A 155 14.13 20.95 -9.82
CA ASP A 155 15.45 21.53 -9.52
C ASP A 155 16.24 20.65 -8.53
N GLU A 156 15.55 20.01 -7.58
CA GLU A 156 16.16 19.02 -6.69
C GLU A 156 16.58 17.76 -7.43
N LEU A 157 15.75 17.27 -8.36
CA LEU A 157 16.12 16.15 -9.22
C LEU A 157 17.33 16.47 -10.07
N GLU A 158 17.34 17.62 -10.75
CA GLU A 158 18.45 18.05 -11.59
C GLU A 158 19.74 18.20 -10.80
N ARG A 159 19.69 18.78 -9.60
CA ARG A 159 20.85 18.90 -8.71
C ARG A 159 21.47 17.56 -8.36
N ASP A 160 20.64 16.56 -8.04
CA ASP A 160 21.11 15.28 -7.50
C ASP A 160 21.42 14.24 -8.60
N PHE A 161 20.76 14.32 -9.73
CA PHE A 161 20.94 13.38 -10.85
C PHE A 161 21.74 13.98 -12.03
N GLY A 162 21.98 15.30 -12.03
CA GLY A 162 22.71 15.98 -13.10
C GLY A 162 21.94 16.13 -14.42
N VAL A 163 20.64 15.77 -14.41
CA VAL A 163 19.77 15.88 -15.58
C VAL A 163 18.36 16.27 -15.15
N ARG A 164 17.74 17.18 -15.93
CA ARG A 164 16.35 17.57 -15.76
C ARG A 164 15.47 16.70 -16.66
N PRO A 165 14.61 15.83 -16.10
CA PRO A 165 13.80 14.94 -16.91
C PRO A 165 12.71 15.72 -17.66
N ASP A 166 12.58 15.47 -18.97
CA ASP A 166 11.52 16.04 -19.80
C ASP A 166 10.17 15.34 -19.58
N ASN A 167 10.21 14.06 -19.19
CA ASN A 167 9.02 13.23 -18.99
C ASN A 167 9.08 12.50 -17.64
N LEU A 168 8.11 12.83 -16.78
CA LEU A 168 8.03 12.24 -15.44
C LEU A 168 7.22 10.93 -15.40
N HIS A 169 6.66 10.48 -16.52
CA HIS A 169 5.90 9.24 -16.58
C HIS A 169 6.82 8.01 -16.74
N ARG A 170 6.31 6.88 -16.31
CA ARG A 170 6.94 5.59 -16.59
C ARG A 170 6.89 5.26 -18.10
N PRO A 171 7.91 4.63 -18.66
CA PRO A 171 9.12 4.10 -18.01
C PRO A 171 10.23 5.15 -17.81
N TYR A 172 10.15 6.33 -18.41
CA TYR A 172 11.23 7.32 -18.51
C TYR A 172 11.81 7.73 -17.16
N ILE A 173 10.95 8.05 -16.19
CA ILE A 173 11.42 8.47 -14.85
C ILE A 173 12.09 7.32 -14.07
N ASP A 174 11.76 6.06 -14.39
CA ASP A 174 12.36 4.90 -13.73
C ASP A 174 13.82 4.66 -14.14
N GLU A 175 14.24 5.22 -15.29
CA GLU A 175 15.62 5.16 -15.77
C GLU A 175 16.54 6.12 -15.01
N LEU A 176 15.95 7.10 -14.31
CA LEU A 176 16.70 8.07 -13.53
C LEU A 176 17.21 7.42 -12.23
N THR A 177 18.49 7.06 -12.25
CA THR A 177 19.18 6.40 -11.13
C THR A 177 20.48 7.11 -10.80
N ARG A 178 20.97 6.96 -9.58
CA ARG A 178 22.28 7.48 -9.13
C ARG A 178 22.91 6.56 -8.09
N PRO A 179 24.24 6.63 -7.89
CA PRO A 179 24.87 5.95 -6.77
C PRO A 179 24.26 6.40 -5.43
N ASN A 180 24.19 5.50 -4.48
CA ASN A 180 23.79 5.84 -3.12
C ASN A 180 24.94 6.60 -2.43
N PRO A 181 24.76 7.86 -2.01
CA PRO A 181 25.81 8.62 -1.38
C PRO A 181 26.22 8.12 0.01
N ASP A 182 25.38 7.29 0.65
CA ASP A 182 25.66 6.71 1.97
C ASP A 182 26.41 5.37 1.87
N ASP A 183 26.62 4.85 0.67
CA ASP A 183 27.36 3.62 0.41
C ASP A 183 28.83 3.91 0.03
N PRO A 184 29.79 3.72 0.93
CA PRO A 184 31.19 3.92 0.66
C PRO A 184 31.79 2.91 -0.34
N THR A 185 31.09 1.80 -0.59
CA THR A 185 31.53 0.78 -1.56
C THR A 185 31.15 1.13 -3.00
N GLY A 186 30.21 2.09 -3.18
CA GLY A 186 29.71 2.52 -4.48
C GLY A 186 28.90 1.46 -5.25
N ARG A 187 28.45 0.40 -4.59
CA ARG A 187 27.72 -0.71 -5.23
C ARG A 187 26.22 -0.50 -5.25
N SER A 188 25.68 0.18 -4.24
CA SER A 188 24.23 0.40 -4.16
C SER A 188 23.78 1.59 -5.00
N THR A 189 22.57 1.48 -5.52
CA THR A 189 21.97 2.45 -6.43
C THR A 189 20.66 2.97 -5.86
N MET A 190 20.45 4.27 -5.94
CA MET A 190 19.16 4.89 -5.68
C MET A 190 18.25 4.69 -6.89
N ARG A 191 17.13 4.00 -6.67
CA ARG A 191 16.11 3.69 -7.68
C ARG A 191 14.77 4.24 -7.25
N ARG A 192 14.00 4.73 -8.21
CA ARG A 192 12.63 5.15 -7.93
C ARG A 192 11.80 3.96 -7.47
N ILE A 193 10.98 4.18 -6.45
CA ILE A 193 10.03 3.17 -5.97
C ILE A 193 8.95 2.89 -7.00
N SER A 194 8.35 1.68 -6.95
CA SER A 194 7.17 1.41 -7.74
C SER A 194 5.96 2.13 -7.13
N ASP A 195 5.23 2.87 -7.96
CA ASP A 195 3.92 3.46 -7.66
C ASP A 195 2.76 2.53 -8.01
N VAL A 196 3.09 1.42 -8.67
CA VAL A 196 2.16 0.33 -8.99
C VAL A 196 2.50 -0.86 -8.09
N LEU A 197 1.50 -1.34 -7.39
CA LEU A 197 1.56 -2.52 -6.51
C LEU A 197 1.34 -3.81 -7.28
#